data_a080565339fedd489b140483c1ea534d
#
_entry.id   a080565339fedd489b140483c1ea534d
#
_cell.length_a   1.000
_cell.length_b   1.000
_cell.length_c   1.000
_cell.angle_alpha   90.00
_cell.angle_beta   90.00
_cell.angle_gamma   90.00
#
_symmetry.space_group_name_H-M   'P 1'
#
loop_
_entity.id
_entity.type
_entity.pdbx_description
1 polymer ?
#
loop_
_entity_poly.entity_id
_entity_poly.type
_entity_poly.pdbx_seq_one_letter_code
_entity_poly.pdbx_strand_id
1 'polypeptide(L)' 'MRLHIRTINNYSYYSIIKDYTNINGKRSTKIFEKLGNQNQVEDRFGKNNTIEKIKEYINELNSKDKNE' A
#
# COMPACT_ATOMS: atom_id res chain seq x y z
N MET A 1 4.85 5.53 3.79
CA MET A 1 4.13 4.37 3.25
C MET A 1 3.93 4.53 1.75
N ARG A 2 3.90 3.44 1.03
CA ARG A 2 3.76 3.49 -0.43
C ARG A 2 3.01 2.26 -0.92
N LEU A 3 2.48 2.36 -2.13
CA LEU A 3 1.77 1.26 -2.77
C LEU A 3 2.77 0.28 -3.37
N HIS A 4 2.55 -1.00 -3.10
CA HIS A 4 3.30 -2.09 -3.71
C HIS A 4 2.34 -2.96 -4.51
N ILE A 5 2.69 -3.24 -5.75
CA ILE A 5 1.89 -4.09 -6.64
C ILE A 5 2.73 -5.30 -7.00
N ARG A 6 2.18 -6.47 -6.76
CA ARG A 6 2.84 -7.74 -7.08
C ARG A 6 1.96 -8.52 -8.05
N THR A 7 2.55 -9.01 -9.13
CA THR A 7 1.83 -9.79 -10.13
C THR A 7 2.27 -11.25 -10.04
N ILE A 8 1.31 -12.14 -9.84
CA ILE A 8 1.54 -13.59 -9.79
C ILE A 8 0.49 -14.25 -10.66
N ASN A 9 0.91 -15.06 -11.64
CA ASN A 9 -0.01 -15.83 -12.50
C ASN A 9 -1.12 -14.96 -13.10
N ASN A 10 -0.75 -13.80 -13.63
CA ASN A 10 -1.67 -12.83 -14.25
C ASN A 10 -2.63 -12.15 -13.27
N TYR A 11 -2.42 -12.32 -11.98
CA TYR A 11 -3.19 -11.63 -10.95
C TYR A 11 -2.32 -10.57 -10.28
N SER A 12 -2.89 -9.39 -10.12
CA SER A 12 -2.22 -8.29 -9.42
C SER A 12 -2.69 -8.24 -7.98
N TYR A 13 -1.74 -8.18 -7.06
CA TYR A 13 -2.01 -8.06 -5.63
C TYR A 13 -1.47 -6.73 -5.14
N TYR A 14 -2.28 -6.03 -4.39
CA TYR A 14 -1.99 -4.68 -3.91
C TYR A 14 -1.73 -4.71 -2.41
N SER A 15 -0.70 -4.00 -2.00
CA SER A 15 -0.33 -3.91 -0.58
C SER A 15 0.22 -2.53 -0.29
N ILE A 16 0.07 -2.09 0.95
CA ILE A 16 0.72 -0.88 1.42
C ILE A 16 1.92 -1.30 2.24
N ILE A 17 3.09 -0.81 1.85
CA ILE A 17 4.33 -1.13 2.54
C ILE A 17 4.86 0.10 3.26
N LYS A 18 5.56 -0.14 4.36
CA LYS A 18 6.17 0.90 5.17
C LYS A 18 7.65 0.61 5.32
N ASP A 19 8.48 1.61 5.06
CA ASP A 19 9.91 1.52 5.31
C ASP A 19 10.19 1.80 6.78
N TYR A 20 11.13 1.07 7.35
CA TYR A 20 11.56 1.29 8.72
C TYR A 20 13.04 0.99 8.85
N THR A 21 13.66 1.55 9.89
CA THR A 21 15.05 1.27 10.20
C THR A 21 15.08 0.26 11.34
N ASN A 22 15.73 -0.88 11.11
CA ASN A 22 15.80 -1.91 12.13
C ASN A 22 16.88 -1.55 13.17
N ILE A 23 17.01 -2.41 14.18
CA ILE A 23 17.90 -2.19 15.32
C ILE A 23 19.37 -2.08 14.90
N ASN A 24 19.73 -2.66 13.76
CA ASN A 24 21.09 -2.61 13.23
C ASN A 24 21.35 -1.39 12.34
N GLY A 25 20.39 -0.49 12.22
CA GLY A 25 20.51 0.69 11.38
C GLY A 25 20.27 0.44 9.91
N LYS A 26 19.86 -0.75 9.54
CA LYS A 26 19.55 -1.08 8.14
C LYS A 26 18.10 -0.77 7.82
N ARG A 27 17.87 -0.26 6.61
CA ARG A 27 16.52 -0.02 6.14
C ARG A 27 15.87 -1.35 5.76
N SER A 28 14.65 -1.51 6.22
CA SER A 28 13.84 -2.67 5.89
C SER A 28 12.45 -2.22 5.50
N THR A 29 11.69 -3.15 4.90
CA THR A 29 10.34 -2.87 4.44
C THR A 29 9.41 -3.94 5.00
N LYS A 30 8.25 -3.50 5.48
CA LYS A 30 7.23 -4.43 5.94
C LYS A 30 5.88 -4.08 5.34
N ILE A 31 5.01 -5.07 5.26
CA ILE A 31 3.65 -4.85 4.79
C ILE A 31 2.85 -4.21 5.92
N PHE A 32 2.35 -3.00 5.67
CA PHE A 32 1.49 -2.30 6.61
C PHE A 32 0.06 -2.81 6.52
N GLU A 33 -0.44 -2.95 5.30
CA GLU A 33 -1.81 -3.42 5.06
C GLU A 33 -1.87 -4.14 3.72
N LYS A 34 -2.57 -5.26 3.69
CA LYS A 34 -2.83 -5.98 2.44
C LYS A 34 -4.18 -5.53 1.91
N LEU A 35 -4.17 -4.96 0.72
CA LEU A 35 -5.40 -4.51 0.07
C LEU A 35 -6.12 -5.65 -0.66
N GLY A 36 -5.36 -6.67 -1.08
CA GLY A 36 -5.90 -7.81 -1.78
C GLY A 36 -5.64 -7.76 -3.28
N ASN A 37 -6.38 -8.59 -4.03
CA ASN A 37 -6.21 -8.62 -5.48
C ASN A 37 -6.94 -7.45 -6.14
N GLN A 38 -6.79 -7.36 -7.46
CA GLN A 38 -7.39 -6.26 -8.23
C GLN A 38 -8.91 -6.17 -8.04
N ASN A 39 -9.60 -7.31 -8.02
CA ASN A 39 -11.05 -7.31 -7.83
C ASN A 39 -11.45 -6.75 -6.47
N GLN A 40 -10.69 -7.09 -5.43
CA GLN A 40 -10.94 -6.60 -4.09
C GLN A 40 -10.68 -5.11 -3.97
N VAL A 41 -9.62 -4.61 -4.60
CA VAL A 41 -9.31 -3.18 -4.59
C VAL A 41 -10.35 -2.40 -5.38
N GLU A 42 -10.78 -2.92 -6.52
CA GLU A 42 -11.83 -2.28 -7.32
C GLU A 42 -13.15 -2.22 -6.56
N ASP A 43 -13.46 -3.26 -5.80
CA ASP A 43 -14.67 -3.30 -4.98
C ASP A 43 -14.60 -2.30 -3.83
N ARG A 44 -13.42 -2.13 -3.24
CA ARG A 44 -13.22 -1.24 -2.10
C ARG A 44 -13.08 0.23 -2.51
N PHE A 45 -12.32 0.49 -3.57
CA PHE A 45 -11.98 1.85 -4.01
C PHE A 45 -12.72 2.29 -5.27
N GLY A 46 -13.40 1.37 -5.96
CA GLY A 46 -14.09 1.65 -7.20
C GLY A 46 -13.25 1.26 -8.42
N LYS A 47 -13.93 1.00 -9.53
CA LYS A 47 -13.26 0.58 -10.77
C LYS A 47 -12.60 1.75 -11.50
N ASN A 48 -13.12 2.95 -11.30
CA ASN A 48 -12.57 4.14 -11.93
C ASN A 48 -11.55 4.77 -10.99
N ASN A 49 -10.37 5.07 -11.53
CA ASN A 49 -9.30 5.75 -10.79
C ASN A 49 -8.88 5.00 -9.52
N THR A 50 -8.87 3.66 -9.60
CA THR A 50 -8.53 2.82 -8.46
C THR A 50 -7.17 3.19 -7.86
N ILE A 51 -6.16 3.33 -8.72
CA ILE A 51 -4.79 3.65 -8.29
C ILE A 51 -4.75 5.03 -7.63
N GLU A 52 -5.44 6.01 -8.18
CA GLU A 52 -5.47 7.35 -7.60
C GLU A 52 -6.12 7.34 -6.22
N LYS A 53 -7.19 6.60 -6.06
CA LYS A 53 -7.87 6.47 -4.77
C LYS A 53 -7.00 5.79 -3.73
N ILE A 54 -6.25 4.76 -4.14
CA ILE A 54 -5.30 4.10 -3.26
C ILE A 54 -4.19 5.08 -2.85
N LYS A 55 -3.70 5.86 -3.78
CA LYS A 55 -2.67 6.87 -3.48
C LYS A 55 -3.17 7.93 -2.51
N GLU A 56 -4.41 8.36 -2.64
CA GLU A 56 -5.01 9.29 -1.69
C GLU A 56 -5.13 8.68 -0.31
N TYR A 57 -5.53 7.43 -0.23
CA TYR A 57 -5.60 6.68 1.02
C TYR A 57 -4.22 6.61 1.69
N ILE A 58 -3.20 6.28 0.92
CA ILE A 58 -1.81 6.21 1.42
C ILE A 58 -1.35 7.59 1.88
N ASN A 59 -1.69 8.63 1.14
CA ASN A 59 -1.34 10.00 1.50
C ASN A 59 -1.95 10.40 2.84
N GLU A 60 -3.17 10.01 3.10
CA GLU A 60 -3.81 10.23 4.41
C GLU A 60 -3.09 9.48 5.52
N LEU A 61 -2.69 8.24 5.26
CA LEU A 61 -1.94 7.46 6.24
C LEU A 61 -0.59 8.11 6.56
N ASN A 62 0.09 8.60 5.53
CA ASN A 62 1.36 9.31 5.71
C ASN A 62 1.18 10.60 6.51
N SER A 63 0.10 11.30 6.28
CA SER A 63 -0.21 12.51 7.00
C SER A 63 -0.43 12.25 8.48
N LYS A 64 -1.14 11.18 8.80
CA LYS A 64 -1.36 10.77 10.19
C LYS A 64 -0.09 10.31 10.87
N ASP A 65 0.77 9.62 10.12
CA ASP A 65 2.04 9.11 10.65
C ASP A 65 3.00 10.23 11.01
N LYS A 66 2.91 11.37 10.30
CA LYS A 66 3.78 12.52 10.53
C LYS A 66 3.41 13.33 11.77
N ASN A 67 2.23 13.16 12.30
CA ASN A 67 1.72 13.98 13.39
C ASN A 67 1.97 13.36 14.77
N GLU A 68 2.90 12.47 14.88
CA GLU A 68 3.28 11.91 16.18
C GLU A 68 4.24 12.78 16.94
#